data_33a5dd9fc7907222c694a618075495c7
#
_entry.id   33a5dd9fc7907222c694a618075495c7
#
_cell.length_a   1.000
_cell.length_b   1.000
_cell.length_c   1.000
_cell.angle_alpha   90.00
_cell.angle_beta   90.00
_cell.angle_gamma   90.00
#
_symmetry.space_group_name_H-M   'P 1'
#
loop_
_entity.id
_entity.type
_entity.pdbx_description
1 polymer ?
#
loop_
_entity_poly.entity_id
_entity_poly.type
_entity_poly.pdbx_seq_one_letter_code
_entity_poly.pdbx_strand_id
1 'polypeptide(L)'
;MPTRIDRRQVLGAGLAAGLGAVAGAAWPGRPARAAVADLRSASALEAARAIRAGAVSAAELTQHVLDRIGRLNPKLNAVVALDADAALARARAADRALARRQWWGPFHGVPITVKDTFETAGLTTTAGAPALRGHVPTVDATVVTRLRRAGAIVLGKTNVPIYASDWQSANAVYGQTNNPWDLARTPGGSTGGGAAAVAAGLSFLDPGSDLAGSIRIPAHFCGVYGHKPSLDVVPLRGHIPPPPGIPATPPSGLPVAGPLARSAADLLAALQVLGGPDGDDALAFRWTLPPPRGTRPAEYRIGYVLDDPRAPVSSDQAPRLVAAVEALRQAGARLDEGWPPGLKVDEQYDAYLTLLYAHFSPPAREDQLPELRRLAASAETSYQARYARAVTASDAHVRTMDARQRAGRAIWQAYFRTHDAFLLPTALVPAFPHDGSSDQLGRVLATPAGPRPYGDLCFWISFASLAGLPATVAPVGLTTGGLPVGLQIVGPYLEDATPIALAGHLADVVGGFRPPPGY
;
A
#
# COMPACT_ATOMS: atom_id res chain seq x y z
N MET A 1 1.04 -58.33 2.79
CA MET A 1 0.59 -57.65 4.00
C MET A 1 1.31 -56.30 4.06
N PRO A 2 0.64 -55.17 3.85
CA PRO A 2 1.29 -53.86 3.99
C PRO A 2 1.03 -53.33 5.40
N THR A 3 2.11 -52.93 6.06
CA THR A 3 2.17 -52.30 7.38
C THR A 3 1.52 -50.92 7.35
N ARG A 4 0.55 -50.72 8.23
CA ARG A 4 -0.11 -49.41 8.48
C ARG A 4 0.89 -48.43 9.07
N ILE A 5 1.10 -47.29 8.38
CA ILE A 5 1.83 -46.14 8.92
C ILE A 5 0.86 -45.34 9.81
N ASP A 6 1.22 -45.21 11.08
CA ASP A 6 0.46 -44.45 12.10
C ASP A 6 0.51 -42.94 11.81
N ARG A 7 -0.67 -42.34 11.62
CA ARG A 7 -0.86 -40.91 11.30
C ARG A 7 -0.50 -39.91 12.42
N ARG A 8 -0.01 -40.39 13.54
CA ARG A 8 0.33 -39.54 14.70
C ARG A 8 1.80 -39.07 14.78
N GLN A 9 2.68 -39.52 13.89
CA GLN A 9 4.12 -39.18 13.94
C GLN A 9 4.57 -38.13 12.89
N VAL A 10 3.68 -37.57 12.06
CA VAL A 10 4.06 -36.60 11.01
C VAL A 10 3.77 -35.13 11.38
N LEU A 11 3.24 -34.85 12.55
CA LEU A 11 2.90 -33.46 12.99
C LEU A 11 3.88 -32.84 13.99
N GLY A 12 5.10 -33.39 14.13
CA GLY A 12 6.05 -32.95 15.15
C GLY A 12 7.38 -32.35 14.68
N ALA A 13 7.63 -32.19 13.39
CA ALA A 13 8.95 -31.74 12.92
C ALA A 13 8.84 -30.69 11.80
N GLY A 14 8.53 -29.44 12.12
CA GLY A 14 8.44 -28.38 11.09
C GLY A 14 8.32 -26.94 11.57
N LEU A 15 8.54 -26.63 12.84
CA LEU A 15 8.39 -25.25 13.36
C LEU A 15 9.41 -24.91 14.46
N ALA A 16 10.69 -25.28 14.28
CA ALA A 16 11.75 -24.95 15.24
C ALA A 16 13.09 -24.65 14.56
N ALA A 17 13.10 -23.74 13.60
CA ALA A 17 14.37 -23.17 13.12
C ALA A 17 14.10 -21.73 12.65
N GLY A 18 14.40 -20.74 13.51
CA GLY A 18 14.38 -19.32 13.13
C GLY A 18 13.97 -18.32 14.20
N LEU A 19 13.81 -18.69 15.45
CA LEU A 19 13.71 -17.74 16.55
C LEU A 19 15.05 -17.65 17.28
N GLY A 20 15.98 -16.88 16.72
CA GLY A 20 17.16 -16.43 17.45
C GLY A 20 16.70 -15.73 18.73
N ALA A 21 17.14 -16.24 19.88
CA ALA A 21 16.86 -15.68 21.19
C ALA A 21 17.46 -14.27 21.29
N VAL A 22 16.64 -13.24 21.01
CA VAL A 22 16.90 -11.92 21.57
C VAL A 22 16.43 -12.00 23.03
N ALA A 23 17.39 -12.05 23.94
CA ALA A 23 17.18 -12.04 25.38
C ALA A 23 16.22 -10.90 25.73
N GLY A 24 15.03 -11.26 26.23
CA GLY A 24 14.04 -10.32 26.71
C GLY A 24 14.62 -9.52 27.86
N ALA A 25 15.00 -8.27 27.61
CA ALA A 25 15.14 -7.29 28.66
C ALA A 25 13.72 -7.07 29.25
N ALA A 26 13.44 -7.74 30.37
CA ALA A 26 12.26 -7.43 31.17
C ALA A 26 12.35 -5.95 31.57
N TRP A 27 11.43 -5.13 31.12
CA TRP A 27 11.29 -3.75 31.53
C TRP A 27 10.81 -3.72 33.00
N PRO A 28 11.66 -3.26 33.94
CA PRO A 28 11.25 -3.19 35.32
C PRO A 28 10.25 -2.04 35.51
N GLY A 29 9.02 -2.38 35.93
CA GLY A 29 8.11 -1.52 36.69
C GLY A 29 7.86 -0.08 36.22
N ARG A 30 7.90 0.23 34.91
CA ARG A 30 7.47 1.54 34.42
C ARG A 30 5.96 1.66 34.53
N PRO A 31 5.40 2.83 34.98
CA PRO A 31 3.97 3.03 34.98
C PRO A 31 3.42 2.86 33.56
N ALA A 32 2.25 2.22 33.41
CA ALA A 32 1.62 1.89 32.11
C ALA A 32 1.59 3.07 31.12
N ARG A 33 1.44 4.30 31.62
CA ARG A 33 1.42 5.52 30.82
C ARG A 33 2.75 5.85 30.13
N ALA A 34 3.89 5.51 30.74
CA ALA A 34 5.21 5.68 30.13
C ALA A 34 5.47 4.62 29.07
N ALA A 35 5.04 3.37 29.30
CA ALA A 35 5.12 2.29 28.31
C ALA A 35 4.31 2.57 27.04
N VAL A 36 3.10 3.17 27.17
CA VAL A 36 2.27 3.56 26.02
C VAL A 36 2.89 4.70 25.21
N ALA A 37 3.50 5.69 25.88
CA ALA A 37 4.18 6.80 25.19
C ALA A 37 5.36 6.32 24.33
N ASP A 38 6.06 5.29 24.76
CA ASP A 38 7.18 4.67 24.01
C ASP A 38 6.71 3.91 22.75
N LEU A 39 5.41 3.55 22.66
CA LEU A 39 4.85 2.85 21.50
C LEU A 39 4.40 3.79 20.35
N ARG A 40 4.57 5.11 20.45
CA ARG A 40 4.16 6.08 19.43
C ARG A 40 4.73 5.78 18.04
N SER A 41 5.99 5.40 17.99
CA SER A 41 6.74 5.07 16.77
C SER A 41 6.92 3.56 16.57
N ALA A 42 6.42 2.74 17.50
CA ALA A 42 6.53 1.30 17.42
C ALA A 42 5.79 0.72 16.20
N SER A 43 6.24 -0.41 15.72
CA SER A 43 5.57 -1.20 14.70
C SER A 43 4.32 -1.91 15.26
N ALA A 44 3.45 -2.41 14.39
CA ALA A 44 2.26 -3.17 14.80
C ALA A 44 2.64 -4.45 15.57
N LEU A 45 3.68 -5.14 15.12
CA LEU A 45 4.18 -6.35 15.79
C LEU A 45 4.83 -6.04 17.15
N GLU A 46 5.50 -4.90 17.30
CA GLU A 46 6.03 -4.45 18.60
C GLU A 46 4.91 -4.13 19.58
N ALA A 47 3.86 -3.46 19.12
CA ALA A 47 2.66 -3.21 19.92
C ALA A 47 1.99 -4.53 20.35
N ALA A 48 1.82 -5.48 19.44
CA ALA A 48 1.27 -6.81 19.77
C ALA A 48 2.14 -7.57 20.79
N ARG A 49 3.47 -7.48 20.66
CA ARG A 49 4.41 -8.08 21.64
C ARG A 49 4.32 -7.42 23.02
N ALA A 50 4.19 -6.08 23.08
CA ALA A 50 4.03 -5.34 24.32
C ALA A 50 2.73 -5.74 25.05
N ILE A 51 1.62 -5.89 24.30
CA ILE A 51 0.34 -6.37 24.84
C ILE A 51 0.50 -7.80 25.36
N ARG A 52 1.09 -8.70 24.58
CA ARG A 52 1.29 -10.10 24.99
C ARG A 52 2.17 -10.25 26.22
N ALA A 53 3.15 -9.36 26.39
CA ALA A 53 4.04 -9.33 27.56
C ALA A 53 3.38 -8.65 28.79
N GLY A 54 2.16 -8.09 28.66
CA GLY A 54 1.49 -7.36 29.73
C GLY A 54 2.13 -6.00 30.05
N ALA A 55 2.98 -5.47 29.16
CA ALA A 55 3.59 -4.14 29.33
C ALA A 55 2.57 -3.01 29.12
N VAL A 56 1.52 -3.28 28.34
CA VAL A 56 0.37 -2.41 28.11
C VAL A 56 -0.84 -3.30 27.81
N SER A 57 -2.04 -2.88 28.21
CA SER A 57 -3.27 -3.56 27.78
C SER A 57 -3.72 -3.07 26.39
N ALA A 58 -4.48 -3.89 25.68
CA ALA A 58 -5.10 -3.49 24.43
C ALA A 58 -6.04 -2.29 24.62
N ALA A 59 -6.75 -2.23 25.75
CA ALA A 59 -7.63 -1.12 26.09
C ALA A 59 -6.85 0.19 26.33
N GLU A 60 -5.74 0.16 27.05
CA GLU A 60 -4.86 1.33 27.25
C GLU A 60 -4.27 1.84 25.94
N LEU A 61 -3.75 0.92 25.11
CA LEU A 61 -3.20 1.29 23.80
C LEU A 61 -4.27 1.88 22.89
N THR A 62 -5.46 1.27 22.84
CA THR A 62 -6.58 1.76 22.03
C THR A 62 -7.01 3.15 22.50
N GLN A 63 -7.18 3.37 23.82
CA GLN A 63 -7.52 4.67 24.36
C GLN A 63 -6.46 5.73 24.02
N HIS A 64 -5.18 5.38 24.16
CA HIS A 64 -4.09 6.28 23.79
C HIS A 64 -4.15 6.72 22.31
N VAL A 65 -4.42 5.78 21.41
CA VAL A 65 -4.55 6.10 19.97
C VAL A 65 -5.79 6.96 19.70
N LEU A 66 -6.92 6.68 20.37
CA LEU A 66 -8.13 7.51 20.28
C LEU A 66 -7.89 8.94 20.79
N ASP A 67 -7.17 9.09 21.89
CA ASP A 67 -6.78 10.42 22.43
C ASP A 67 -5.86 11.17 21.45
N ARG A 68 -4.95 10.46 20.76
CA ARG A 68 -4.12 11.03 19.71
C ARG A 68 -4.96 11.46 18.51
N ILE A 69 -5.91 10.63 18.07
CA ILE A 69 -6.84 10.99 17.00
C ILE A 69 -7.58 12.28 17.38
N GLY A 70 -8.17 12.35 18.58
CA GLY A 70 -8.86 13.56 19.05
C GLY A 70 -8.01 14.83 19.01
N ARG A 71 -6.72 14.71 19.34
CA ARG A 71 -5.80 15.85 19.40
C ARG A 71 -5.18 16.25 18.05
N LEU A 72 -4.81 15.28 17.21
CA LEU A 72 -4.00 15.50 16.02
C LEU A 72 -4.80 15.46 14.72
N ASN A 73 -5.88 14.66 14.68
CA ASN A 73 -6.68 14.50 13.46
C ASN A 73 -7.38 15.78 12.98
N PRO A 74 -7.79 16.75 13.85
CA PRO A 74 -8.35 18.01 13.35
C PRO A 74 -7.44 18.79 12.39
N LYS A 75 -6.11 18.62 12.47
CA LYS A 75 -5.14 19.21 11.55
C LYS A 75 -4.88 18.36 10.31
N LEU A 76 -5.03 17.04 10.43
CA LEU A 76 -4.71 16.09 9.37
C LEU A 76 -5.92 15.69 8.54
N ASN A 77 -7.09 15.56 9.16
CA ASN A 77 -8.30 15.00 8.56
C ASN A 77 -8.04 13.64 7.88
N ALA A 78 -7.25 12.80 8.55
CA ALA A 78 -6.85 11.48 8.07
C ALA A 78 -7.89 10.40 8.40
N VAL A 79 -8.45 10.42 9.63
CA VAL A 79 -9.50 9.51 10.09
C VAL A 79 -10.84 10.23 9.99
N VAL A 80 -11.79 9.69 9.22
CA VAL A 80 -13.03 10.39 8.83
C VAL A 80 -14.32 9.76 9.34
N ALA A 81 -14.26 8.51 9.76
CA ALA A 81 -15.32 7.85 10.51
C ALA A 81 -14.67 7.04 11.64
N LEU A 82 -15.23 7.13 12.85
CA LEU A 82 -14.65 6.56 14.07
C LEU A 82 -15.75 5.90 14.89
N ASP A 83 -15.50 4.70 15.42
CA ASP A 83 -16.33 4.04 16.42
C ASP A 83 -15.48 3.70 17.65
N ALA A 84 -15.32 4.72 18.51
CA ALA A 84 -14.49 4.62 19.70
C ALA A 84 -15.03 3.59 20.70
N ASP A 85 -16.36 3.53 20.86
CA ASP A 85 -17.00 2.64 21.85
C ASP A 85 -16.85 1.17 21.46
N ALA A 86 -17.11 0.83 20.19
CA ALA A 86 -16.91 -0.53 19.68
C ALA A 86 -15.43 -0.93 19.71
N ALA A 87 -14.51 -0.01 19.36
CA ALA A 87 -13.07 -0.25 19.43
C ALA A 87 -12.62 -0.56 20.86
N LEU A 88 -13.02 0.24 21.86
CA LEU A 88 -12.71 0.01 23.27
C LEU A 88 -13.36 -1.27 23.81
N ALA A 89 -14.60 -1.56 23.42
CA ALA A 89 -15.26 -2.82 23.79
C ALA A 89 -14.49 -4.03 23.27
N ARG A 90 -14.02 -3.97 22.02
CA ARG A 90 -13.19 -5.01 21.40
C ARG A 90 -11.82 -5.12 22.05
N ALA A 91 -11.19 -3.99 22.40
CA ALA A 91 -9.92 -3.95 23.13
C ALA A 91 -10.02 -4.63 24.50
N ARG A 92 -11.04 -4.28 25.29
CA ARG A 92 -11.33 -4.98 26.57
C ARG A 92 -11.61 -6.47 26.38
N ALA A 93 -12.22 -6.87 25.26
CA ALA A 93 -12.42 -8.29 24.96
C ALA A 93 -11.08 -8.99 24.61
N ALA A 94 -10.16 -8.30 23.95
CA ALA A 94 -8.81 -8.80 23.69
C ALA A 94 -8.04 -9.02 25.01
N ASP A 95 -8.08 -8.06 25.94
CA ASP A 95 -7.45 -8.19 27.25
C ASP A 95 -8.02 -9.40 28.03
N ARG A 96 -9.35 -9.58 28.03
CA ARG A 96 -9.98 -10.76 28.67
C ARG A 96 -9.58 -12.08 27.99
N ALA A 97 -9.42 -12.08 26.66
CA ALA A 97 -8.95 -13.25 25.93
C ALA A 97 -7.51 -13.59 26.30
N LEU A 98 -6.63 -12.59 26.37
CA LEU A 98 -5.23 -12.77 26.77
C LEU A 98 -5.12 -13.31 28.20
N ALA A 99 -5.90 -12.80 29.16
CA ALA A 99 -5.96 -13.30 30.52
C ALA A 99 -6.37 -14.79 30.61
N ARG A 100 -7.13 -15.27 29.62
CA ARG A 100 -7.50 -16.69 29.45
C ARG A 100 -6.52 -17.47 28.58
N ARG A 101 -5.36 -16.89 28.23
CA ARG A 101 -4.36 -17.47 27.32
C ARG A 101 -4.91 -17.74 25.91
N GLN A 102 -5.90 -16.99 25.47
CA GLN A 102 -6.50 -17.06 24.13
C GLN A 102 -5.88 -15.96 23.26
N TRP A 103 -4.99 -16.35 22.39
CA TRP A 103 -4.33 -15.45 21.43
C TRP A 103 -5.08 -15.46 20.09
N TRP A 104 -5.54 -14.27 19.63
CA TRP A 104 -6.34 -14.17 18.40
C TRP A 104 -5.51 -14.14 17.11
N GLY A 105 -4.23 -13.81 17.21
CA GLY A 105 -3.34 -13.78 16.06
C GLY A 105 -2.27 -12.68 16.15
N PRO A 106 -1.50 -12.44 15.07
CA PRO A 106 -0.32 -11.57 15.07
C PRO A 106 -0.63 -10.12 15.44
N PHE A 107 -1.85 -9.65 15.24
CA PHE A 107 -2.29 -8.30 15.56
C PHE A 107 -3.22 -8.23 16.77
N HIS A 108 -3.12 -9.18 17.69
CA HIS A 108 -3.96 -9.23 18.87
C HIS A 108 -3.91 -7.94 19.68
N GLY A 109 -5.05 -7.23 19.76
CA GLY A 109 -5.19 -6.00 20.53
C GLY A 109 -4.61 -4.74 19.86
N VAL A 110 -4.09 -4.84 18.61
CA VAL A 110 -3.46 -3.71 17.92
C VAL A 110 -4.52 -2.83 17.24
N PRO A 111 -4.58 -1.51 17.56
CA PRO A 111 -5.51 -0.59 16.93
C PRO A 111 -5.07 -0.23 15.51
N ILE A 112 -6.00 -0.37 14.56
CA ILE A 112 -5.79 -0.10 13.13
C ILE A 112 -6.90 0.77 12.56
N THR A 113 -6.63 1.43 11.45
CA THR A 113 -7.64 2.07 10.59
C THR A 113 -7.83 1.28 9.31
N VAL A 114 -8.85 1.63 8.53
CA VAL A 114 -9.21 0.96 7.28
C VAL A 114 -9.54 2.01 6.23
N LYS A 115 -8.95 1.92 5.05
CA LYS A 115 -9.29 2.79 3.92
C LYS A 115 -10.79 2.84 3.68
N ASP A 116 -11.35 4.03 3.44
CA ASP A 116 -12.80 4.22 3.27
C ASP A 116 -13.39 3.64 1.98
N THR A 117 -12.64 2.82 1.27
CA THR A 117 -13.10 2.02 0.14
C THR A 117 -13.46 0.59 0.51
N PHE A 118 -13.07 0.10 1.69
CA PHE A 118 -13.41 -1.27 2.13
C PHE A 118 -14.63 -1.26 3.02
N GLU A 119 -15.65 -2.00 2.64
CA GLU A 119 -16.85 -2.19 3.44
C GLU A 119 -16.48 -2.72 4.83
N THR A 120 -16.98 -2.02 5.85
CA THR A 120 -16.71 -2.32 7.25
C THR A 120 -18.02 -2.33 8.00
N ALA A 121 -18.46 -3.50 8.42
CA ALA A 121 -19.76 -3.67 9.08
C ALA A 121 -19.93 -2.73 10.28
N GLY A 122 -21.02 -1.97 10.28
CA GLY A 122 -21.35 -1.00 11.31
C GLY A 122 -20.67 0.37 11.18
N LEU A 123 -19.72 0.55 10.26
CA LEU A 123 -19.03 1.82 10.02
C LEU A 123 -19.43 2.42 8.66
N THR A 124 -19.78 3.71 8.63
CA THR A 124 -20.03 4.42 7.38
C THR A 124 -18.85 4.24 6.42
N THR A 125 -19.15 3.80 5.18
CA THR A 125 -18.16 3.54 4.14
C THR A 125 -18.60 4.24 2.86
N THR A 126 -17.95 5.34 2.52
CA THR A 126 -18.42 6.24 1.46
C THR A 126 -17.60 6.17 0.18
N ALA A 127 -16.41 5.59 0.20
CA ALA A 127 -15.42 5.72 -0.87
C ALA A 127 -15.21 7.19 -1.32
N GLY A 128 -15.40 8.17 -0.42
CA GLY A 128 -15.35 9.60 -0.70
C GLY A 128 -16.50 10.13 -1.57
N ALA A 129 -17.51 9.31 -1.88
CA ALA A 129 -18.59 9.63 -2.80
C ALA A 129 -19.82 10.17 -2.08
N PRO A 130 -20.35 11.36 -2.46
CA PRO A 130 -21.58 11.90 -1.87
C PRO A 130 -22.79 10.96 -1.95
N ALA A 131 -22.88 10.15 -3.01
CA ALA A 131 -23.94 9.15 -3.19
C ALA A 131 -23.94 8.05 -2.12
N LEU A 132 -22.80 7.82 -1.47
CA LEU A 132 -22.62 6.80 -0.43
C LEU A 132 -22.51 7.40 1.00
N ARG A 133 -22.83 8.69 1.20
CA ARG A 133 -22.70 9.38 2.50
C ARG A 133 -23.42 8.67 3.65
N GLY A 134 -24.52 7.99 3.38
CA GLY A 134 -25.29 7.22 4.38
C GLY A 134 -25.08 5.70 4.29
N HIS A 135 -24.13 5.22 3.48
CA HIS A 135 -23.92 3.77 3.32
C HIS A 135 -23.20 3.18 4.52
N VAL A 136 -23.90 2.32 5.25
CA VAL A 136 -23.35 1.54 6.38
C VAL A 136 -23.43 0.06 6.01
N PRO A 137 -22.31 -0.59 5.70
CA PRO A 137 -22.28 -2.00 5.37
C PRO A 137 -22.74 -2.88 6.52
N THR A 138 -23.38 -4.01 6.20
CA THR A 138 -23.74 -5.06 7.17
C THR A 138 -22.73 -6.20 7.18
N VAL A 139 -21.82 -6.25 6.19
CA VAL A 139 -20.81 -7.28 6.02
C VAL A 139 -19.45 -6.63 5.83
N ASP A 140 -18.43 -7.19 6.45
CA ASP A 140 -17.05 -6.76 6.27
C ASP A 140 -16.50 -7.19 4.90
N ALA A 141 -15.71 -6.34 4.28
CA ALA A 141 -14.80 -6.74 3.20
C ALA A 141 -13.86 -7.87 3.69
N THR A 142 -13.37 -8.69 2.76
CA THR A 142 -12.47 -9.81 3.10
C THR A 142 -11.25 -9.36 3.89
N VAL A 143 -10.61 -8.25 3.50
CA VAL A 143 -9.44 -7.71 4.21
C VAL A 143 -9.78 -7.31 5.65
N VAL A 144 -10.95 -6.73 5.90
CA VAL A 144 -11.41 -6.34 7.24
C VAL A 144 -11.69 -7.57 8.09
N THR A 145 -12.44 -8.54 7.53
CA THR A 145 -12.72 -9.81 8.21
C THR A 145 -11.43 -10.51 8.65
N ARG A 146 -10.42 -10.58 7.77
CA ARG A 146 -9.15 -11.25 8.05
C ARG A 146 -8.34 -10.53 9.14
N LEU A 147 -8.25 -9.21 9.09
CA LEU A 147 -7.56 -8.43 10.14
C LEU A 147 -8.26 -8.53 11.49
N ARG A 148 -9.60 -8.46 11.53
CA ARG A 148 -10.37 -8.68 12.78
C ARG A 148 -10.14 -10.08 13.36
N ARG A 149 -10.07 -11.12 12.51
CA ARG A 149 -9.76 -12.49 12.94
C ARG A 149 -8.33 -12.64 13.43
N ALA A 150 -7.39 -11.90 12.86
CA ALA A 150 -5.99 -11.83 13.31
C ALA A 150 -5.80 -10.99 14.60
N GLY A 151 -6.89 -10.48 15.19
CA GLY A 151 -6.91 -9.80 16.47
C GLY A 151 -6.81 -8.29 16.41
N ALA A 152 -6.77 -7.68 15.23
CA ALA A 152 -6.74 -6.24 15.09
C ALA A 152 -8.04 -5.58 15.58
N ILE A 153 -7.90 -4.36 16.10
CA ILE A 153 -9.00 -3.52 16.57
C ILE A 153 -9.21 -2.41 15.56
N VAL A 154 -10.30 -2.49 14.79
CA VAL A 154 -10.65 -1.46 13.83
C VAL A 154 -11.20 -0.25 14.57
N LEU A 155 -10.52 0.90 14.44
CA LEU A 155 -10.90 2.18 15.05
C LEU A 155 -11.91 2.92 14.19
N GLY A 156 -11.69 2.92 12.86
CA GLY A 156 -12.46 3.74 11.94
C GLY A 156 -11.93 3.68 10.51
N LYS A 157 -12.39 4.64 9.70
CA LYS A 157 -12.12 4.76 8.27
C LYS A 157 -11.16 5.91 7.98
N THR A 158 -10.30 5.74 6.97
CA THR A 158 -9.35 6.78 6.54
C THR A 158 -9.75 7.40 5.20
N ASN A 159 -9.50 8.70 5.07
CA ASN A 159 -9.94 9.51 3.94
C ASN A 159 -9.32 9.10 2.60
N VAL A 160 -10.09 9.28 1.54
CA VAL A 160 -9.75 8.91 0.16
C VAL A 160 -10.29 9.97 -0.81
N PRO A 161 -9.81 10.09 -2.05
CA PRO A 161 -10.54 10.78 -3.11
C PRO A 161 -11.80 9.99 -3.51
N ILE A 162 -12.74 10.65 -4.19
CA ILE A 162 -13.96 10.01 -4.68
C ILE A 162 -13.65 8.75 -5.49
N TYR A 163 -14.24 7.62 -5.10
CA TYR A 163 -14.03 6.29 -5.70
C TYR A 163 -12.55 5.92 -5.90
N ALA A 164 -11.66 6.45 -5.05
CA ALA A 164 -10.21 6.21 -5.11
C ALA A 164 -9.54 6.69 -6.42
N SER A 165 -10.06 7.73 -7.08
CA SER A 165 -9.69 8.14 -8.44
C SER A 165 -8.65 9.26 -8.56
N ASP A 166 -7.94 9.63 -7.48
CA ASP A 166 -6.93 10.70 -7.51
C ASP A 166 -5.70 10.36 -6.65
N TRP A 167 -4.59 11.06 -6.90
CA TRP A 167 -3.38 11.05 -6.06
C TRP A 167 -3.38 12.11 -4.96
N GLN A 168 -4.50 12.71 -4.68
CA GLN A 168 -4.76 13.58 -3.54
C GLN A 168 -5.99 13.08 -2.79
N SER A 169 -5.91 12.90 -1.47
CA SER A 169 -7.03 12.40 -0.66
C SER A 169 -7.93 13.55 -0.21
N ALA A 170 -8.80 13.97 -1.14
CA ALA A 170 -9.79 15.02 -0.92
C ALA A 170 -11.12 14.65 -1.59
N ASN A 171 -12.24 14.96 -0.92
CA ASN A 171 -13.58 14.71 -1.44
C ASN A 171 -14.64 15.65 -0.83
N ALA A 172 -15.84 15.70 -1.43
CA ALA A 172 -16.93 16.55 -0.97
C ALA A 172 -17.66 16.02 0.28
N VAL A 173 -17.36 14.81 0.75
CA VAL A 173 -17.99 14.25 1.96
C VAL A 173 -17.25 14.69 3.21
N TYR A 174 -15.93 14.57 3.20
CA TYR A 174 -15.06 14.73 4.37
C TYR A 174 -14.03 15.86 4.22
N GLY A 175 -13.88 16.44 3.03
CA GLY A 175 -12.83 17.42 2.77
C GLY A 175 -11.48 16.79 2.47
N GLN A 176 -10.42 17.55 2.70
CA GLN A 176 -9.04 17.26 2.33
C GLN A 176 -8.25 16.70 3.50
N THR A 177 -7.40 15.70 3.24
CA THR A 177 -6.37 15.22 4.17
C THR A 177 -5.05 15.91 3.93
N ASN A 178 -4.40 16.36 4.99
CA ASN A 178 -3.10 17.02 4.97
C ASN A 178 -1.95 16.05 5.29
N ASN A 179 -0.78 16.32 4.72
CA ASN A 179 0.42 15.53 4.98
C ASN A 179 1.00 15.86 6.36
N PRO A 180 1.31 14.88 7.22
CA PRO A 180 1.87 15.15 8.55
C PRO A 180 3.29 15.75 8.54
N TRP A 181 4.01 15.70 7.41
CA TRP A 181 5.31 16.34 7.26
C TRP A 181 5.20 17.82 6.89
N ASP A 182 4.17 18.19 6.14
CA ASP A 182 3.84 19.56 5.77
C ASP A 182 2.33 19.65 5.47
N LEU A 183 1.59 20.34 6.34
CA LEU A 183 0.14 20.44 6.25
C LEU A 183 -0.37 21.15 4.98
N ALA A 184 0.49 21.89 4.28
CA ALA A 184 0.15 22.53 3.00
C ALA A 184 0.25 21.57 1.80
N ARG A 185 0.68 20.32 2.02
CA ARG A 185 0.91 19.34 0.97
C ARG A 185 -0.01 18.14 1.07
N THR A 186 -0.20 17.48 -0.07
CA THR A 186 -0.97 16.23 -0.16
C THR A 186 -0.24 15.08 0.54
N PRO A 187 -0.93 14.18 1.25
CA PRO A 187 -0.39 12.92 1.72
C PRO A 187 -0.30 11.86 0.61
N GLY A 188 -0.66 12.24 -0.63
CA GLY A 188 -0.86 11.30 -1.71
C GLY A 188 -2.28 10.74 -1.75
N GLY A 189 -2.50 9.84 -2.68
CA GLY A 189 -3.79 9.18 -2.93
C GLY A 189 -3.60 7.89 -3.73
N SER A 190 -4.60 7.09 -3.65
CA SER A 190 -5.88 7.23 -2.99
C SER A 190 -5.90 6.77 -1.51
N THR A 191 -4.84 6.12 -0.97
CA THR A 191 -4.75 5.71 0.45
C THR A 191 -4.04 6.78 1.30
N GLY A 192 -4.22 8.08 1.00
CA GLY A 192 -3.48 9.14 1.67
C GLY A 192 -3.89 9.35 3.12
N GLY A 193 -5.19 9.21 3.45
CA GLY A 193 -5.64 9.22 4.84
C GLY A 193 -4.99 8.11 5.67
N GLY A 194 -4.90 6.88 5.11
CA GLY A 194 -4.24 5.75 5.75
C GLY A 194 -2.75 5.98 5.98
N ALA A 195 -2.02 6.47 4.96
CA ALA A 195 -0.60 6.77 5.07
C ALA A 195 -0.32 7.89 6.10
N ALA A 196 -1.13 8.96 6.08
CA ALA A 196 -1.04 10.05 7.06
C ALA A 196 -1.33 9.56 8.49
N ALA A 197 -2.35 8.71 8.67
CA ALA A 197 -2.69 8.13 9.96
C ALA A 197 -1.57 7.24 10.51
N VAL A 198 -1.00 6.37 9.68
CA VAL A 198 0.13 5.50 10.06
C VAL A 198 1.37 6.33 10.39
N ALA A 199 1.72 7.31 9.56
CA ALA A 199 2.88 8.18 9.78
C ALA A 199 2.76 8.98 11.08
N ALA A 200 1.58 9.55 11.37
CA ALA A 200 1.31 10.35 12.56
C ALA A 200 1.03 9.54 13.82
N GLY A 201 1.07 8.22 13.78
CA GLY A 201 0.77 7.36 14.93
C GLY A 201 -0.69 7.37 15.37
N LEU A 202 -1.62 7.62 14.45
CA LEU A 202 -3.06 7.47 14.66
C LEU A 202 -3.56 6.05 14.31
N SER A 203 -2.69 5.23 13.78
CA SER A 203 -2.92 3.84 13.43
C SER A 203 -1.61 3.09 13.39
N PHE A 204 -1.62 1.79 13.64
CA PHE A 204 -0.44 0.94 13.48
C PHE A 204 -0.34 0.30 12.09
N LEU A 205 -1.47 0.12 11.44
CA LEU A 205 -1.61 -0.50 10.12
C LEU A 205 -2.85 0.07 9.44
N ASP A 206 -2.81 0.23 8.11
CA ASP A 206 -3.98 0.58 7.30
C ASP A 206 -4.01 -0.28 6.03
N PRO A 207 -5.01 -1.14 5.82
CA PRO A 207 -5.20 -1.81 4.55
C PRO A 207 -5.67 -0.81 3.50
N GLY A 208 -4.88 -0.66 2.45
CA GLY A 208 -5.13 0.17 1.30
C GLY A 208 -5.40 -0.62 0.03
N SER A 209 -5.56 0.07 -1.09
CA SER A 209 -5.64 -0.52 -2.42
C SER A 209 -4.78 0.25 -3.40
N ASP A 210 -4.29 -0.42 -4.46
CA ASP A 210 -3.40 0.16 -5.46
C ASP A 210 -3.80 -0.30 -6.85
N LEU A 211 -4.12 0.64 -7.71
CA LEU A 211 -4.37 0.47 -9.13
C LEU A 211 -3.33 1.30 -9.91
N ALA A 212 -3.17 2.55 -9.50
CA ALA A 212 -2.29 3.55 -10.09
C ALA A 212 -1.37 4.17 -9.02
N GLY A 213 -0.70 3.31 -8.21
CA GLY A 213 0.21 3.75 -7.17
C GLY A 213 -0.46 4.13 -5.85
N SER A 214 -1.73 3.78 -5.64
CA SER A 214 -2.52 4.27 -4.51
C SER A 214 -2.14 3.76 -3.11
N ILE A 215 -1.25 2.78 -2.99
CA ILE A 215 -0.50 2.43 -1.77
C ILE A 215 0.88 3.07 -1.82
N ARG A 216 1.56 2.94 -2.95
CA ARG A 216 2.98 3.28 -3.13
C ARG A 216 3.23 4.78 -3.05
N ILE A 217 2.45 5.61 -3.73
CA ILE A 217 2.60 7.07 -3.73
C ILE A 217 2.33 7.65 -2.34
N PRO A 218 1.24 7.31 -1.62
CA PRO A 218 1.07 7.76 -0.24
C PRO A 218 2.17 7.27 0.71
N ALA A 219 2.67 6.04 0.54
CA ALA A 219 3.79 5.53 1.33
C ALA A 219 5.05 6.39 1.14
N HIS A 220 5.37 6.74 -0.10
CA HIS A 220 6.46 7.64 -0.45
C HIS A 220 6.26 9.04 0.15
N PHE A 221 5.08 9.65 0.00
CA PHE A 221 4.82 11.02 0.45
C PHE A 221 4.74 11.17 1.97
N CYS A 222 4.34 10.12 2.68
CA CYS A 222 4.23 10.13 4.13
C CYS A 222 5.40 9.45 4.85
N GLY A 223 6.36 8.87 4.12
CA GLY A 223 7.55 8.23 4.69
C GLY A 223 7.25 6.94 5.46
N VAL A 224 6.25 6.17 5.04
CA VAL A 224 5.88 4.88 5.61
C VAL A 224 6.21 3.74 4.63
N TYR A 225 6.13 2.50 5.09
CA TYR A 225 6.18 1.33 4.22
C TYR A 225 4.83 1.06 3.60
N GLY A 226 4.82 0.69 2.31
CA GLY A 226 3.62 0.26 1.62
C GLY A 226 3.92 -0.92 0.70
N HIS A 227 3.04 -1.92 0.70
CA HIS A 227 3.21 -3.08 -0.17
C HIS A 227 1.99 -3.25 -1.09
N LYS A 228 2.26 -3.18 -2.38
CA LYS A 228 1.36 -3.59 -3.46
C LYS A 228 1.62 -5.08 -3.73
N PRO A 229 0.74 -6.00 -3.34
CA PRO A 229 0.96 -7.43 -3.59
C PRO A 229 0.97 -7.78 -5.08
N SER A 230 1.42 -8.98 -5.37
CA SER A 230 1.16 -9.64 -6.66
C SER A 230 -0.33 -9.63 -6.94
N LEU A 231 -0.69 -9.51 -8.22
CA LEU A 231 -2.08 -9.54 -8.66
C LEU A 231 -2.76 -10.83 -8.16
N ASP A 232 -4.00 -10.71 -7.71
CA ASP A 232 -4.87 -11.78 -7.21
C ASP A 232 -4.42 -12.49 -5.91
N VAL A 233 -3.36 -12.00 -5.23
CA VAL A 233 -2.94 -12.56 -3.93
C VAL A 233 -3.91 -12.16 -2.81
N VAL A 234 -4.41 -10.92 -2.81
CA VAL A 234 -5.35 -10.42 -1.79
C VAL A 234 -6.72 -10.18 -2.43
N PRO A 235 -7.78 -10.83 -1.95
CA PRO A 235 -9.12 -10.65 -2.49
C PRO A 235 -9.66 -9.23 -2.32
N LEU A 236 -10.39 -8.75 -3.34
CA LEU A 236 -11.00 -7.42 -3.38
C LEU A 236 -12.50 -7.42 -3.06
N ARG A 237 -13.08 -8.49 -2.54
CA ARG A 237 -14.49 -8.53 -2.15
C ARG A 237 -14.78 -7.48 -1.08
N GLY A 238 -15.79 -6.63 -1.34
CA GLY A 238 -16.16 -5.50 -0.50
C GLY A 238 -15.25 -4.27 -0.66
N HIS A 239 -14.49 -4.18 -1.77
CA HIS A 239 -13.69 -3.01 -2.12
C HIS A 239 -14.46 -2.13 -3.12
N ILE A 240 -14.60 -0.85 -2.78
CA ILE A 240 -15.41 0.19 -3.43
C ILE A 240 -16.88 -0.26 -3.54
N PRO A 241 -17.74 0.13 -2.58
CA PRO A 241 -19.17 -0.14 -2.66
C PRO A 241 -19.73 0.43 -3.98
N PRO A 242 -20.57 -0.32 -4.69
CA PRO A 242 -21.17 0.19 -5.92
C PRO A 242 -22.08 1.38 -5.60
N PRO A 243 -22.28 2.32 -6.54
CA PRO A 243 -23.31 3.31 -6.41
C PRO A 243 -24.69 2.66 -6.21
N PRO A 244 -25.64 3.32 -5.51
CA PRO A 244 -26.95 2.77 -5.29
C PRO A 244 -27.62 2.32 -6.59
N GLY A 245 -28.16 1.10 -6.61
CA GLY A 245 -28.81 0.50 -7.79
C GLY A 245 -27.88 -0.13 -8.82
N ILE A 246 -26.58 -0.10 -8.61
CA ILE A 246 -25.58 -0.76 -9.48
C ILE A 246 -25.11 -2.05 -8.80
N PRO A 247 -25.19 -3.22 -9.47
CA PRO A 247 -24.64 -4.45 -8.93
C PRO A 247 -23.13 -4.35 -8.69
N ALA A 248 -22.66 -4.95 -7.60
CA ALA A 248 -21.23 -5.07 -7.33
C ALA A 248 -20.58 -5.99 -8.39
N THR A 249 -19.59 -5.46 -9.09
CA THR A 249 -18.78 -6.24 -10.04
C THR A 249 -17.37 -6.38 -9.47
N PRO A 250 -16.84 -7.60 -9.33
CA PRO A 250 -15.45 -7.77 -8.89
C PRO A 250 -14.53 -7.05 -9.88
N PRO A 251 -13.60 -6.19 -9.41
CA PRO A 251 -12.61 -5.61 -10.29
C PRO A 251 -11.67 -6.70 -10.80
N SER A 252 -11.23 -6.60 -12.05
CA SER A 252 -10.28 -7.51 -12.66
C SER A 252 -9.07 -6.75 -13.23
N GLY A 253 -7.95 -7.42 -13.33
CA GLY A 253 -6.82 -6.98 -14.14
C GLY A 253 -5.73 -6.21 -13.42
N LEU A 254 -5.94 -5.02 -12.88
CA LEU A 254 -4.88 -4.17 -12.32
C LEU A 254 -4.96 -3.96 -10.81
N PRO A 255 -6.15 -3.79 -10.18
CA PRO A 255 -6.26 -3.39 -8.79
C PRO A 255 -5.85 -4.50 -7.82
N VAL A 256 -5.23 -4.11 -6.74
CA VAL A 256 -4.86 -4.97 -5.62
C VAL A 256 -5.18 -4.30 -4.28
N ALA A 257 -5.40 -5.09 -3.23
CA ALA A 257 -5.40 -4.62 -1.84
C ALA A 257 -4.07 -4.97 -1.18
N GLY A 258 -3.57 -4.10 -0.29
CA GLY A 258 -2.32 -4.35 0.42
C GLY A 258 -2.12 -3.41 1.60
N PRO A 259 -1.13 -3.68 2.48
CA PRO A 259 -0.93 -2.95 3.72
C PRO A 259 -0.03 -1.71 3.59
N LEU A 260 -0.31 -0.72 4.44
CA LEU A 260 0.59 0.35 4.85
C LEU A 260 0.98 0.16 6.31
N ALA A 261 2.26 0.29 6.66
CA ALA A 261 2.77 0.09 8.01
C ALA A 261 4.07 0.88 8.26
N ARG A 262 4.62 0.79 9.48
CA ARG A 262 5.90 1.45 9.85
C ARG A 262 7.13 0.56 9.70
N SER A 263 6.95 -0.72 9.39
CA SER A 263 8.08 -1.66 9.19
C SER A 263 7.79 -2.67 8.09
N ALA A 264 8.85 -3.19 7.46
CA ALA A 264 8.76 -4.29 6.52
C ALA A 264 8.20 -5.57 7.18
N ALA A 265 8.54 -5.81 8.44
CA ALA A 265 8.03 -6.96 9.19
C ALA A 265 6.50 -6.90 9.38
N ASP A 266 5.94 -5.70 9.63
CA ASP A 266 4.49 -5.51 9.70
C ASP A 266 3.81 -5.78 8.35
N LEU A 267 4.43 -5.34 7.23
CA LEU A 267 3.91 -5.62 5.89
C LEU A 267 3.85 -7.13 5.61
N LEU A 268 4.92 -7.86 5.98
CA LEU A 268 4.97 -9.30 5.80
C LEU A 268 3.89 -10.01 6.62
N ALA A 269 3.75 -9.66 7.89
CA ALA A 269 2.73 -10.23 8.76
C ALA A 269 1.30 -9.89 8.27
N ALA A 270 1.10 -8.65 7.80
CA ALA A 270 -0.18 -8.23 7.24
C ALA A 270 -0.50 -8.99 5.95
N LEU A 271 0.47 -9.17 5.05
CA LEU A 271 0.28 -9.93 3.82
C LEU A 271 -0.06 -11.40 4.11
N GLN A 272 0.60 -12.04 5.09
CA GLN A 272 0.28 -13.41 5.51
C GLN A 272 -1.16 -13.54 6.05
N VAL A 273 -1.70 -12.49 6.67
CA VAL A 273 -3.10 -12.45 7.13
C VAL A 273 -4.05 -12.16 5.96
N LEU A 274 -3.70 -11.26 5.07
CA LEU A 274 -4.58 -10.76 4.00
C LEU A 274 -4.62 -11.69 2.78
N GLY A 275 -3.53 -12.40 2.49
CA GLY A 275 -3.37 -13.21 1.28
C GLY A 275 -4.18 -14.49 1.27
N GLY A 276 -4.36 -15.00 0.06
CA GLY A 276 -5.03 -16.27 -0.23
C GLY A 276 -6.46 -16.13 -0.74
N PRO A 277 -7.01 -17.20 -1.32
CA PRO A 277 -8.31 -17.21 -1.96
C PRO A 277 -9.45 -16.94 -0.99
N ASP A 278 -10.59 -16.48 -1.51
CA ASP A 278 -11.82 -16.14 -0.78
C ASP A 278 -13.03 -16.78 -1.47
N GLY A 279 -14.15 -16.85 -0.75
CA GLY A 279 -15.38 -17.43 -1.30
C GLY A 279 -15.19 -18.84 -1.84
N ASP A 280 -15.72 -19.08 -3.04
CA ASP A 280 -15.68 -20.41 -3.69
C ASP A 280 -14.26 -20.84 -4.09
N ASP A 281 -13.38 -19.90 -4.42
CA ASP A 281 -11.97 -20.19 -4.71
C ASP A 281 -11.26 -20.87 -3.53
N ALA A 282 -11.64 -20.54 -2.30
CA ALA A 282 -11.09 -21.14 -1.09
C ALA A 282 -11.46 -22.62 -0.92
N LEU A 283 -12.43 -23.15 -1.69
CA LEU A 283 -12.77 -24.57 -1.70
C LEU A 283 -11.67 -25.40 -2.38
N ALA A 284 -11.13 -24.88 -3.49
CA ALA A 284 -10.20 -25.62 -4.34
C ALA A 284 -8.74 -25.15 -4.19
N PHE A 285 -8.51 -23.86 -3.94
CA PHE A 285 -7.17 -23.27 -3.93
C PHE A 285 -6.63 -23.02 -2.52
N ARG A 286 -5.32 -23.04 -2.41
CA ARG A 286 -4.56 -22.63 -1.22
C ARG A 286 -3.43 -21.73 -1.68
N TRP A 287 -3.14 -20.69 -0.89
CA TRP A 287 -2.02 -19.81 -1.14
C TRP A 287 -0.91 -20.08 -0.13
N THR A 288 0.31 -20.10 -0.61
CA THR A 288 1.51 -20.19 0.22
C THR A 288 2.44 -19.08 -0.20
N LEU A 289 2.88 -18.26 0.74
CA LEU A 289 3.88 -17.23 0.49
C LEU A 289 5.27 -17.89 0.43
N PRO A 290 5.96 -17.85 -0.73
CA PRO A 290 7.34 -18.32 -0.81
C PRO A 290 8.26 -17.52 0.13
N PRO A 291 9.31 -18.14 0.70
CA PRO A 291 10.30 -17.40 1.47
C PRO A 291 11.02 -16.38 0.59
N PRO A 292 11.63 -15.33 1.18
CA PRO A 292 12.44 -14.38 0.42
C PRO A 292 13.66 -15.08 -0.18
N ARG A 293 14.13 -14.59 -1.33
CA ARG A 293 15.28 -15.16 -2.06
C ARG A 293 16.61 -14.97 -1.35
N GLY A 294 16.73 -13.99 -0.45
CA GLY A 294 17.92 -13.72 0.35
C GLY A 294 17.57 -13.30 1.76
N THR A 295 18.52 -13.52 2.68
CA THR A 295 18.44 -13.18 4.10
C THR A 295 19.35 -12.01 4.50
N ARG A 296 20.18 -11.53 3.56
CA ARG A 296 21.09 -10.38 3.71
C ARG A 296 21.37 -9.75 2.35
N PRO A 297 21.73 -8.45 2.27
CA PRO A 297 21.93 -7.73 1.00
C PRO A 297 22.88 -8.43 0.03
N ALA A 298 23.96 -9.03 0.50
CA ALA A 298 24.99 -9.69 -0.32
C ALA A 298 24.48 -10.92 -1.12
N GLU A 299 23.31 -11.44 -0.79
CA GLU A 299 22.69 -12.57 -1.51
C GLU A 299 21.84 -12.12 -2.69
N TYR A 300 21.53 -10.80 -2.79
CA TYR A 300 20.68 -10.26 -3.83
C TYR A 300 21.47 -9.80 -5.05
N ARG A 301 20.94 -10.10 -6.22
CA ARG A 301 21.26 -9.44 -7.49
C ARG A 301 20.08 -8.55 -7.89
N ILE A 302 20.31 -7.25 -8.02
CA ILE A 302 19.28 -6.23 -8.10
C ILE A 302 19.51 -5.36 -9.34
N GLY A 303 18.51 -5.23 -10.19
CA GLY A 303 18.55 -4.20 -11.23
C GLY A 303 17.99 -2.87 -10.74
N TYR A 304 18.34 -1.78 -11.40
CA TYR A 304 17.76 -0.48 -11.06
C TYR A 304 17.77 0.51 -12.22
N VAL A 305 16.78 1.40 -12.21
CA VAL A 305 16.73 2.65 -12.97
C VAL A 305 16.24 3.74 -12.02
N LEU A 306 17.01 4.81 -11.83
CA LEU A 306 16.67 5.89 -10.91
C LEU A 306 16.24 7.18 -11.61
N ASP A 307 16.40 7.27 -12.92
CA ASP A 307 15.95 8.41 -13.74
C ASP A 307 15.61 7.95 -15.15
N ASP A 308 14.66 8.63 -15.78
CA ASP A 308 14.27 8.38 -17.16
C ASP A 308 13.71 9.68 -17.78
N PRO A 309 14.11 10.05 -19.02
CA PRO A 309 13.69 11.31 -19.64
C PRO A 309 12.18 11.44 -19.83
N ARG A 310 11.41 10.34 -19.79
CA ARG A 310 9.93 10.35 -19.88
C ARG A 310 9.28 10.90 -18.63
N ALA A 311 9.88 10.64 -17.47
CA ALA A 311 9.43 11.14 -16.16
C ALA A 311 10.64 11.42 -15.25
N PRO A 312 11.44 12.45 -15.58
CA PRO A 312 12.68 12.74 -14.87
C PRO A 312 12.42 13.03 -13.40
N VAL A 313 13.25 12.41 -12.56
CA VAL A 313 13.15 12.53 -11.12
C VAL A 313 13.66 13.90 -10.66
N SER A 314 12.90 14.56 -9.80
CA SER A 314 13.28 15.87 -9.29
C SER A 314 14.60 15.85 -8.51
N SER A 315 15.42 16.89 -8.72
CA SER A 315 16.78 17.00 -8.18
C SER A 315 16.85 17.05 -6.65
N ASP A 316 15.73 17.33 -5.96
CA ASP A 316 15.66 17.39 -4.50
C ASP A 316 15.52 15.99 -3.86
N GLN A 317 15.02 15.00 -4.60
CA GLN A 317 14.91 13.61 -4.10
C GLN A 317 15.96 12.65 -4.71
N ALA A 318 16.45 12.89 -5.93
CA ALA A 318 17.40 12.03 -6.62
C ALA A 318 18.62 11.63 -5.76
N PRO A 319 19.26 12.52 -4.97
CA PRO A 319 20.40 12.14 -4.14
C PRO A 319 20.07 11.07 -3.08
N ARG A 320 18.83 11.00 -2.60
CA ARG A 320 18.40 9.99 -1.62
C ARG A 320 18.23 8.62 -2.27
N LEU A 321 17.73 8.57 -3.50
CA LEU A 321 17.61 7.34 -4.26
C LEU A 321 19.00 6.77 -4.61
N VAL A 322 19.93 7.61 -5.05
CA VAL A 322 21.32 7.23 -5.32
C VAL A 322 22.00 6.71 -4.05
N ALA A 323 21.86 7.43 -2.94
CA ALA A 323 22.44 7.03 -1.65
C ALA A 323 21.90 5.67 -1.16
N ALA A 324 20.62 5.38 -1.40
CA ALA A 324 20.01 4.11 -1.03
C ALA A 324 20.58 2.93 -1.85
N VAL A 325 20.75 3.12 -3.17
CA VAL A 325 21.37 2.12 -4.05
C VAL A 325 22.84 1.89 -3.65
N GLU A 326 23.57 2.97 -3.36
CA GLU A 326 24.96 2.87 -2.91
C GLU A 326 25.10 2.17 -1.55
N ALA A 327 24.20 2.43 -0.61
CA ALA A 327 24.17 1.73 0.67
C ALA A 327 23.95 0.21 0.51
N LEU A 328 23.09 -0.22 -0.41
CA LEU A 328 22.91 -1.63 -0.76
C LEU A 328 24.19 -2.22 -1.38
N ARG A 329 24.89 -1.48 -2.24
CA ARG A 329 26.17 -1.89 -2.83
C ARG A 329 27.23 -2.09 -1.75
N GLN A 330 27.34 -1.15 -0.82
CA GLN A 330 28.28 -1.24 0.31
C GLN A 330 27.94 -2.40 1.26
N ALA A 331 26.65 -2.75 1.36
CA ALA A 331 26.19 -3.93 2.10
C ALA A 331 26.40 -5.26 1.32
N GLY A 332 27.01 -5.19 0.13
CA GLY A 332 27.42 -6.35 -0.66
C GLY A 332 26.44 -6.80 -1.75
N ALA A 333 25.33 -6.10 -1.96
CA ALA A 333 24.41 -6.43 -3.05
C ALA A 333 25.06 -6.24 -4.42
N ARG A 334 24.74 -7.13 -5.36
CA ARG A 334 25.15 -6.99 -6.77
C ARG A 334 24.12 -6.15 -7.51
N LEU A 335 24.56 -5.06 -8.13
CA LEU A 335 23.69 -4.05 -8.73
C LEU A 335 23.99 -3.88 -10.22
N ASP A 336 22.96 -4.02 -11.05
CA ASP A 336 23.00 -3.85 -12.50
C ASP A 336 22.10 -2.66 -12.89
N GLU A 337 22.67 -1.65 -13.55
CA GLU A 337 21.91 -0.47 -14.01
C GLU A 337 21.27 -0.71 -15.37
N GLY A 338 20.05 -0.22 -15.55
CA GLY A 338 19.32 -0.24 -16.82
C GLY A 338 18.03 -1.08 -16.76
N TRP A 339 17.17 -0.84 -17.73
CA TRP A 339 15.91 -1.56 -17.88
C TRP A 339 16.15 -3.04 -18.25
N PRO A 340 15.23 -3.95 -17.87
CA PRO A 340 15.31 -5.36 -18.27
C PRO A 340 15.47 -5.52 -19.79
N PRO A 341 16.39 -6.37 -20.26
CA PRO A 341 16.58 -6.61 -21.69
C PRO A 341 15.29 -6.99 -22.41
N GLY A 342 15.00 -6.33 -23.51
CA GLY A 342 13.78 -6.55 -24.30
C GLY A 342 12.54 -5.83 -23.80
N LEU A 343 12.60 -5.13 -22.65
CA LEU A 343 11.49 -4.31 -22.19
C LEU A 343 11.38 -3.04 -23.04
N LYS A 344 10.27 -2.90 -23.75
CA LYS A 344 9.95 -1.71 -24.52
C LYS A 344 9.14 -0.74 -23.64
N VAL A 345 9.83 0.19 -23.01
CA VAL A 345 9.30 1.07 -21.97
C VAL A 345 8.06 1.84 -22.44
N ASP A 346 8.11 2.43 -23.66
CA ASP A 346 6.99 3.20 -24.21
C ASP A 346 5.76 2.31 -24.48
N GLU A 347 5.97 1.10 -25.03
CA GLU A 347 4.87 0.17 -25.30
C GLU A 347 4.22 -0.34 -24.00
N GLN A 348 5.02 -0.54 -22.94
CA GLN A 348 4.50 -0.96 -21.63
C GLN A 348 3.70 0.17 -20.98
N TYR A 349 4.23 1.39 -21.03
CA TYR A 349 3.55 2.54 -20.46
C TYR A 349 2.25 2.87 -21.20
N ASP A 350 2.25 2.80 -22.53
CA ASP A 350 1.06 3.01 -23.35
C ASP A 350 -0.01 1.94 -23.09
N ALA A 351 0.39 0.67 -22.99
CA ALA A 351 -0.53 -0.41 -22.65
C ALA A 351 -1.14 -0.21 -21.24
N TYR A 352 -0.33 0.22 -20.26
CA TYR A 352 -0.81 0.50 -18.92
C TYR A 352 -1.87 1.63 -18.92
N LEU A 353 -1.57 2.77 -19.53
CA LEU A 353 -2.50 3.91 -19.57
C LEU A 353 -3.79 3.57 -20.32
N THR A 354 -3.68 2.82 -21.43
CA THR A 354 -4.85 2.40 -22.19
C THR A 354 -5.75 1.49 -21.34
N LEU A 355 -5.20 0.45 -20.71
CA LEU A 355 -5.97 -0.45 -19.85
C LEU A 355 -6.53 0.24 -18.61
N LEU A 356 -5.75 1.14 -18.00
CA LEU A 356 -6.19 1.95 -16.87
C LEU A 356 -7.44 2.76 -17.22
N TYR A 357 -7.39 3.52 -18.30
CA TYR A 357 -8.50 4.40 -18.65
C TYR A 357 -9.69 3.63 -19.28
N ALA A 358 -9.44 2.61 -20.10
CA ALA A 358 -10.50 1.84 -20.71
C ALA A 358 -11.35 1.04 -19.70
N HIS A 359 -10.73 0.49 -18.65
CA HIS A 359 -11.42 -0.37 -17.69
C HIS A 359 -11.91 0.36 -16.45
N PHE A 360 -11.27 1.47 -16.05
CA PHE A 360 -11.53 2.11 -14.75
C PHE A 360 -12.04 3.55 -14.84
N SER A 361 -12.19 4.11 -16.04
CA SER A 361 -12.90 5.38 -16.22
C SER A 361 -14.42 5.15 -16.24
N PRO A 362 -15.21 6.11 -15.74
CA PRO A 362 -16.64 6.10 -15.98
C PRO A 362 -16.96 6.05 -17.47
N PRO A 363 -18.05 5.41 -17.90
CA PRO A 363 -18.48 5.46 -19.28
C PRO A 363 -18.64 6.91 -19.76
N ALA A 364 -18.10 7.21 -20.94
CA ALA A 364 -18.26 8.53 -21.54
C ALA A 364 -19.75 8.80 -21.84
N ARG A 365 -20.23 9.98 -21.49
CA ARG A 365 -21.59 10.38 -21.84
C ARG A 365 -21.70 10.64 -23.34
N GLU A 366 -22.90 10.45 -23.91
CA GLU A 366 -23.12 10.63 -25.35
C GLU A 366 -22.74 12.04 -25.83
N ASP A 367 -23.00 13.07 -25.03
CA ASP A 367 -22.64 14.46 -25.34
C ASP A 367 -21.14 14.72 -25.38
N GLN A 368 -20.33 13.90 -24.73
CA GLN A 368 -18.86 13.98 -24.70
C GLN A 368 -18.19 13.24 -25.86
N LEU A 369 -18.84 12.23 -26.44
CA LEU A 369 -18.24 11.34 -27.45
C LEU A 369 -17.69 12.06 -28.70
N PRO A 370 -18.34 13.08 -29.29
CA PRO A 370 -17.80 13.77 -30.44
C PRO A 370 -16.44 14.42 -30.15
N GLU A 371 -16.32 15.11 -29.02
CA GLU A 371 -15.08 15.77 -28.62
C GLU A 371 -13.98 14.75 -28.26
N LEU A 372 -14.31 13.69 -27.53
CA LEU A 372 -13.38 12.61 -27.23
C LEU A 372 -12.85 11.94 -28.49
N ARG A 373 -13.70 11.68 -29.50
CA ARG A 373 -13.26 11.12 -30.79
C ARG A 373 -12.36 12.07 -31.56
N ARG A 374 -12.68 13.37 -31.56
CA ARG A 374 -11.82 14.40 -32.17
C ARG A 374 -10.44 14.43 -31.53
N LEU A 375 -10.38 14.44 -30.20
CA LEU A 375 -9.13 14.44 -29.44
C LEU A 375 -8.37 13.13 -29.60
N ALA A 376 -9.05 11.99 -29.63
CA ALA A 376 -8.44 10.68 -29.86
C ALA A 376 -7.75 10.59 -31.25
N ALA A 377 -8.34 11.23 -32.27
CA ALA A 377 -7.81 11.27 -33.63
C ALA A 377 -6.68 12.30 -33.82
N SER A 378 -6.44 13.18 -32.83
CA SER A 378 -5.39 14.20 -32.91
C SER A 378 -4.00 13.58 -32.72
N ALA A 379 -2.97 14.30 -33.18
CA ALA A 379 -1.56 13.93 -32.94
C ALA A 379 -1.05 14.33 -31.53
N GLU A 380 -1.91 14.87 -30.67
CA GLU A 380 -1.54 15.28 -29.32
C GLU A 380 -1.11 14.09 -28.47
N THR A 381 -0.09 14.32 -27.61
CA THR A 381 0.43 13.33 -26.65
C THR A 381 0.01 13.63 -25.21
N SER A 382 -0.87 14.62 -25.01
CA SER A 382 -1.39 15.00 -23.69
C SER A 382 -2.12 13.85 -23.00
N TYR A 383 -2.25 13.91 -21.66
CA TYR A 383 -3.01 12.89 -20.92
C TYR A 383 -4.49 12.91 -21.26
N GLN A 384 -5.05 14.07 -21.62
CA GLN A 384 -6.41 14.19 -22.14
C GLN A 384 -6.58 13.40 -23.44
N ALA A 385 -5.61 13.51 -24.38
CA ALA A 385 -5.65 12.78 -25.64
C ALA A 385 -5.44 11.27 -25.42
N ARG A 386 -4.56 10.86 -24.49
CA ARG A 386 -4.37 9.45 -24.10
C ARG A 386 -5.65 8.88 -23.48
N TYR A 387 -6.29 9.63 -22.58
CA TYR A 387 -7.59 9.28 -22.02
C TYR A 387 -8.65 9.09 -23.10
N ALA A 388 -8.77 10.08 -24.01
CA ALA A 388 -9.74 10.05 -25.11
C ALA A 388 -9.54 8.81 -26.00
N ARG A 389 -8.28 8.49 -26.38
CA ARG A 389 -7.95 7.28 -27.14
C ARG A 389 -8.36 6.00 -26.43
N ALA A 390 -8.12 5.92 -25.13
CA ALA A 390 -8.44 4.73 -24.34
C ALA A 390 -9.95 4.51 -24.17
N VAL A 391 -10.72 5.55 -23.81
CA VAL A 391 -12.16 5.42 -23.56
C VAL A 391 -12.99 5.32 -24.85
N THR A 392 -12.42 5.66 -26.00
CA THR A 392 -13.04 5.46 -27.33
C THR A 392 -12.42 4.29 -28.11
N ALA A 393 -11.52 3.53 -27.49
CA ALA A 393 -10.86 2.40 -28.12
C ALA A 393 -11.85 1.30 -28.51
N SER A 394 -11.56 0.61 -29.61
CA SER A 394 -12.28 -0.61 -29.94
C SER A 394 -11.87 -1.79 -29.03
N ASP A 395 -12.78 -2.75 -28.84
CA ASP A 395 -12.45 -3.99 -28.12
C ASP A 395 -11.22 -4.71 -28.69
N ALA A 396 -11.03 -4.65 -30.01
CA ALA A 396 -9.87 -5.24 -30.65
C ALA A 396 -8.55 -4.56 -30.21
N HIS A 397 -8.58 -3.23 -30.03
CA HIS A 397 -7.44 -2.49 -29.52
C HIS A 397 -7.17 -2.81 -28.05
N VAL A 398 -8.20 -2.85 -27.19
CA VAL A 398 -8.06 -3.23 -25.78
C VAL A 398 -7.47 -4.63 -25.64
N ARG A 399 -7.97 -5.62 -26.39
CA ARG A 399 -7.39 -6.98 -26.42
C ARG A 399 -5.91 -7.01 -26.88
N THR A 400 -5.51 -6.08 -27.73
CA THR A 400 -4.08 -5.94 -28.10
C THR A 400 -3.26 -5.45 -26.91
N MET A 401 -3.78 -4.54 -26.11
CA MET A 401 -3.12 -4.08 -24.88
C MET A 401 -3.06 -5.17 -23.81
N ASP A 402 -4.09 -6.00 -23.68
CA ASP A 402 -4.06 -7.20 -22.81
C ASP A 402 -2.97 -8.19 -23.27
N ALA A 403 -2.75 -8.35 -24.57
CA ALA A 403 -1.66 -9.17 -25.07
C ALA A 403 -0.28 -8.57 -24.73
N ARG A 404 -0.12 -7.24 -24.84
CA ARG A 404 1.09 -6.52 -24.42
C ARG A 404 1.35 -6.64 -22.92
N GLN A 405 0.32 -6.59 -22.10
CA GLN A 405 0.40 -6.84 -20.65
C GLN A 405 1.01 -8.22 -20.36
N ARG A 406 0.48 -9.28 -21.00
CA ARG A 406 1.00 -10.64 -20.83
C ARG A 406 2.44 -10.79 -21.33
N ALA A 407 2.77 -10.18 -22.48
CA ALA A 407 4.14 -10.17 -23.00
C ALA A 407 5.11 -9.44 -22.07
N GLY A 408 4.70 -8.30 -21.53
CA GLY A 408 5.47 -7.56 -20.53
C GLY A 408 5.74 -8.37 -19.27
N ARG A 409 4.71 -9.04 -18.74
CA ARG A 409 4.89 -9.97 -17.59
C ARG A 409 5.92 -11.06 -17.91
N ALA A 410 5.89 -11.64 -19.10
CA ALA A 410 6.83 -12.69 -19.48
C ALA A 410 8.30 -12.16 -19.54
N ILE A 411 8.52 -10.91 -19.98
CA ILE A 411 9.84 -10.27 -19.95
C ILE A 411 10.33 -10.12 -18.51
N TRP A 412 9.49 -9.60 -17.61
CA TRP A 412 9.82 -9.48 -16.19
C TRP A 412 10.09 -10.84 -15.53
N GLN A 413 9.30 -11.86 -15.83
CA GLN A 413 9.54 -13.22 -15.32
C GLN A 413 10.87 -13.80 -15.84
N ALA A 414 11.24 -13.54 -17.10
CA ALA A 414 12.54 -13.94 -17.64
C ALA A 414 13.68 -13.21 -16.93
N TYR A 415 13.53 -11.90 -16.70
CA TYR A 415 14.51 -11.09 -15.97
C TYR A 415 14.74 -11.62 -14.54
N PHE A 416 13.67 -11.92 -13.82
CA PHE A 416 13.74 -12.43 -12.45
C PHE A 416 14.25 -13.88 -12.33
N ARG A 417 14.62 -14.56 -13.41
CA ARG A 417 15.40 -15.83 -13.34
C ARG A 417 16.86 -15.59 -12.95
N THR A 418 17.36 -14.39 -13.15
CA THR A 418 18.76 -14.02 -12.90
C THR A 418 18.92 -12.87 -11.91
N HIS A 419 17.84 -12.18 -11.57
CA HIS A 419 17.78 -11.07 -10.63
C HIS A 419 16.69 -11.33 -9.58
N ASP A 420 16.85 -10.75 -8.41
CA ASP A 420 15.95 -10.99 -7.27
C ASP A 420 14.98 -9.83 -7.04
N ALA A 421 15.37 -8.62 -7.44
CA ALA A 421 14.56 -7.41 -7.32
C ALA A 421 14.93 -6.40 -8.42
N PHE A 422 14.05 -5.40 -8.57
CA PHE A 422 14.30 -4.23 -9.43
C PHE A 422 13.91 -2.95 -8.71
N LEU A 423 14.82 -1.97 -8.64
CA LEU A 423 14.58 -0.71 -7.93
C LEU A 423 14.17 0.40 -8.90
N LEU A 424 13.13 1.14 -8.50
CA LEU A 424 12.59 2.28 -9.23
C LEU A 424 12.29 3.43 -8.26
N PRO A 425 12.32 4.69 -8.70
CA PRO A 425 11.63 5.76 -8.00
C PRO A 425 10.15 5.39 -7.78
N THR A 426 9.55 5.89 -6.71
CA THR A 426 8.10 5.69 -6.50
C THR A 426 7.30 6.74 -7.27
N ALA A 427 7.78 7.98 -7.27
CA ALA A 427 7.22 9.09 -8.02
C ALA A 427 8.34 10.01 -8.52
N LEU A 428 8.04 10.87 -9.49
CA LEU A 428 9.02 11.85 -10.01
C LEU A 428 9.27 13.02 -9.06
N VAL A 429 8.36 13.28 -8.11
CA VAL A 429 8.43 14.37 -7.11
C VAL A 429 8.13 13.87 -5.71
N PRO A 430 8.65 14.52 -4.64
CA PRO A 430 8.13 14.34 -3.28
C PRO A 430 6.72 14.94 -3.16
N ALA A 431 6.11 14.87 -1.97
CA ALA A 431 4.80 15.44 -1.73
C ALA A 431 4.71 16.90 -2.23
N PHE A 432 3.70 17.19 -3.04
CA PHE A 432 3.46 18.52 -3.66
C PHE A 432 2.32 19.26 -2.96
N PRO A 433 2.21 20.60 -3.12
CA PRO A 433 1.11 21.40 -2.59
C PRO A 433 -0.26 20.90 -3.09
N HIS A 434 -1.28 21.06 -2.26
CA HIS A 434 -2.63 20.71 -2.67
C HIS A 434 -3.08 21.48 -3.93
N ASP A 435 -3.70 20.77 -4.86
CA ASP A 435 -4.34 21.32 -6.06
C ASP A 435 -5.81 20.90 -6.11
N GLY A 436 -6.70 21.85 -5.83
CA GLY A 436 -8.16 21.67 -5.84
C GLY A 436 -8.81 21.79 -7.23
N SER A 437 -8.03 21.91 -8.32
CA SER A 437 -8.55 21.96 -9.67
C SER A 437 -9.40 20.72 -10.01
N SER A 438 -10.55 20.92 -10.61
CA SER A 438 -11.45 19.85 -11.06
C SER A 438 -10.96 19.15 -12.33
N ASP A 439 -10.13 19.81 -13.14
CA ASP A 439 -9.47 19.20 -14.30
C ASP A 439 -8.23 18.42 -13.88
N GLN A 440 -8.44 17.19 -13.41
CA GLN A 440 -7.37 16.32 -12.93
C GLN A 440 -6.31 16.03 -13.99
N LEU A 441 -6.73 15.83 -15.26
CA LEU A 441 -5.80 15.51 -16.36
C LEU A 441 -5.03 16.75 -16.85
N GLY A 442 -5.51 17.95 -16.56
CA GLY A 442 -4.86 19.22 -16.87
C GLY A 442 -3.96 19.75 -15.75
N ARG A 443 -3.98 19.14 -14.56
CA ARG A 443 -3.11 19.56 -13.45
C ARG A 443 -1.63 19.44 -13.82
N VAL A 444 -0.81 20.28 -13.16
CA VAL A 444 0.63 20.37 -13.41
C VAL A 444 1.40 20.24 -12.11
N LEU A 445 2.46 19.44 -12.11
CA LEU A 445 3.44 19.33 -11.03
C LEU A 445 4.55 20.34 -11.24
N ALA A 446 4.82 21.16 -10.24
CA ALA A 446 6.01 21.99 -10.23
C ALA A 446 7.24 21.14 -9.91
N THR A 447 8.27 21.18 -10.76
CA THR A 447 9.56 20.53 -10.52
C THR A 447 10.69 21.54 -10.70
N PRO A 448 11.88 21.32 -10.11
CA PRO A 448 13.04 22.21 -10.32
C PRO A 448 13.45 22.35 -11.80
N ALA A 449 13.15 21.35 -12.63
CA ALA A 449 13.44 21.34 -14.06
C ALA A 449 12.33 21.98 -14.92
N GLY A 450 11.24 22.48 -14.29
CA GLY A 450 10.07 23.04 -14.96
C GLY A 450 8.79 22.24 -14.71
N PRO A 451 7.64 22.72 -15.23
CA PRO A 451 6.35 22.08 -15.01
C PRO A 451 6.26 20.72 -15.73
N ARG A 452 5.62 19.75 -15.07
CA ARG A 452 5.36 18.40 -15.60
C ARG A 452 3.87 18.07 -15.52
N PRO A 453 3.31 17.33 -16.50
CA PRO A 453 1.94 16.86 -16.39
C PRO A 453 1.70 16.04 -15.11
N TYR A 454 0.57 16.24 -14.46
CA TYR A 454 0.16 15.47 -13.28
C TYR A 454 0.11 13.97 -13.52
N GLY A 455 -0.30 13.56 -14.73
CA GLY A 455 -0.33 12.16 -15.16
C GLY A 455 1.03 11.46 -15.17
N ASP A 456 2.16 12.20 -15.18
CA ASP A 456 3.50 11.62 -15.10
C ASP A 456 3.73 10.83 -13.79
N LEU A 457 2.90 11.03 -12.76
CA LEU A 457 2.86 10.20 -11.55
C LEU A 457 2.59 8.71 -11.86
N CYS A 458 1.96 8.41 -13.00
CA CYS A 458 1.75 7.04 -13.45
C CYS A 458 3.02 6.32 -13.88
N PHE A 459 4.06 7.04 -14.35
CA PHE A 459 5.17 6.41 -15.07
C PHE A 459 5.87 5.33 -14.21
N TRP A 460 6.46 5.74 -13.08
CA TRP A 460 7.27 4.85 -12.27
C TRP A 460 6.51 3.68 -11.64
N ILE A 461 5.21 3.86 -11.37
CA ILE A 461 4.37 2.81 -10.76
C ILE A 461 3.76 1.85 -11.79
N SER A 462 3.77 2.21 -13.09
CA SER A 462 3.05 1.50 -14.15
C SER A 462 3.57 0.09 -14.40
N PHE A 463 4.89 -0.12 -14.35
CA PHE A 463 5.53 -1.38 -14.70
C PHE A 463 5.14 -2.53 -13.77
N ALA A 464 5.16 -2.29 -12.46
CA ALA A 464 4.71 -3.28 -11.49
C ALA A 464 3.19 -3.49 -11.55
N SER A 465 2.40 -2.42 -11.79
CA SER A 465 0.95 -2.52 -11.94
C SER A 465 0.56 -3.31 -13.18
N LEU A 466 1.09 -2.96 -14.36
CA LEU A 466 0.78 -3.63 -15.62
C LEU A 466 1.13 -5.11 -15.57
N ALA A 467 2.34 -5.45 -15.15
CA ALA A 467 2.79 -6.83 -15.09
C ALA A 467 2.21 -7.63 -13.90
N GLY A 468 1.46 -7.00 -12.99
CA GLY A 468 0.89 -7.63 -11.81
C GLY A 468 1.93 -8.05 -10.76
N LEU A 469 3.14 -7.46 -10.80
CA LEU A 469 4.26 -7.80 -9.91
C LEU A 469 4.08 -7.21 -8.51
N PRO A 470 4.61 -7.85 -7.46
CA PRO A 470 4.67 -7.26 -6.14
C PRO A 470 5.62 -6.07 -6.12
N ALA A 471 5.28 -5.02 -5.39
CA ALA A 471 6.13 -3.86 -5.22
C ALA A 471 6.01 -3.30 -3.80
N THR A 472 7.16 -3.14 -3.13
CA THR A 472 7.25 -2.57 -1.78
C THR A 472 7.90 -1.20 -1.86
N VAL A 473 7.31 -0.19 -1.22
CA VAL A 473 7.96 1.10 -0.99
C VAL A 473 8.58 1.11 0.40
N ALA A 474 9.86 1.49 0.45
CA ALA A 474 10.61 1.67 1.68
C ALA A 474 11.08 3.13 1.81
N PRO A 475 10.95 3.78 2.99
CA PRO A 475 11.52 5.10 3.23
C PRO A 475 13.05 5.06 3.14
N VAL A 476 13.65 6.00 2.38
CA VAL A 476 15.11 6.07 2.19
C VAL A 476 15.71 7.41 2.64
N GLY A 477 14.95 8.21 3.37
CA GLY A 477 15.41 9.46 3.94
C GLY A 477 14.50 10.63 3.58
N LEU A 478 15.02 11.84 3.78
CA LEU A 478 14.30 13.08 3.55
C LEU A 478 15.03 13.93 2.51
N THR A 479 14.29 14.68 1.69
CA THR A 479 14.85 15.75 0.86
C THR A 479 15.52 16.82 1.73
N THR A 480 16.25 17.75 1.13
CA THR A 480 16.79 18.93 1.84
C THR A 480 15.68 19.80 2.45
N GLY A 481 14.47 19.78 1.85
CA GLY A 481 13.28 20.45 2.36
C GLY A 481 12.52 19.67 3.45
N GLY A 482 13.04 18.52 3.92
CA GLY A 482 12.44 17.75 5.01
C GLY A 482 11.28 16.84 4.61
N LEU A 483 11.02 16.64 3.32
CA LEU A 483 9.97 15.76 2.82
C LEU A 483 10.48 14.32 2.62
N PRO A 484 9.67 13.29 2.91
CA PRO A 484 10.07 11.90 2.73
C PRO A 484 10.37 11.53 1.28
N VAL A 485 11.29 10.59 1.12
CA VAL A 485 11.58 9.91 -0.14
C VAL A 485 11.45 8.41 0.08
N GLY A 486 10.66 7.75 -0.77
CA GLY A 486 10.49 6.30 -0.78
C GLY A 486 11.06 5.69 -2.06
N LEU A 487 11.76 4.57 -1.94
CA LEU A 487 12.26 3.77 -3.05
C LEU A 487 11.31 2.59 -3.28
N GLN A 488 10.90 2.38 -4.53
CA GLN A 488 10.07 1.26 -4.93
C GLN A 488 10.94 0.04 -5.26
N ILE A 489 10.65 -1.08 -4.62
CA ILE A 489 11.32 -2.38 -4.79
C ILE A 489 10.33 -3.32 -5.45
N VAL A 490 10.53 -3.64 -6.73
CA VAL A 490 9.70 -4.58 -7.49
C VAL A 490 10.29 -5.98 -7.35
N GLY A 491 9.46 -6.97 -7.04
CA GLY A 491 9.84 -8.37 -6.89
C GLY A 491 9.29 -9.28 -7.97
N PRO A 492 9.72 -10.55 -8.00
CA PRO A 492 9.17 -11.57 -8.88
C PRO A 492 7.69 -11.84 -8.58
N TYR A 493 6.92 -12.16 -9.61
CA TYR A 493 5.49 -12.47 -9.48
C TYR A 493 5.24 -13.63 -8.51
N LEU A 494 4.37 -13.42 -7.53
CA LEU A 494 4.01 -14.33 -6.43
C LEU A 494 5.13 -14.59 -5.39
N GLU A 495 6.24 -13.89 -5.46
CA GLU A 495 7.32 -13.95 -4.46
C GLU A 495 7.36 -12.67 -3.60
N ASP A 496 6.22 -12.25 -3.12
CA ASP A 496 5.99 -10.98 -2.40
C ASP A 496 6.89 -10.80 -1.17
N ALA A 497 7.31 -11.88 -0.52
CA ALA A 497 8.25 -11.82 0.59
C ALA A 497 9.62 -11.26 0.20
N THR A 498 10.04 -11.41 -1.07
CA THR A 498 11.36 -10.95 -1.55
C THR A 498 11.49 -9.42 -1.51
N PRO A 499 10.61 -8.61 -2.16
CA PRO A 499 10.71 -7.16 -2.07
C PRO A 499 10.43 -6.62 -0.66
N ILE A 500 9.61 -7.30 0.15
CA ILE A 500 9.38 -6.92 1.56
C ILE A 500 10.66 -7.15 2.40
N ALA A 501 11.32 -8.31 2.25
CA ALA A 501 12.56 -8.60 2.97
C ALA A 501 13.68 -7.63 2.59
N LEU A 502 13.83 -7.34 1.28
CA LEU A 502 14.82 -6.36 0.81
C LEU A 502 14.52 -4.94 1.35
N ALA A 503 13.24 -4.56 1.51
CA ALA A 503 12.86 -3.32 2.17
C ALA A 503 13.29 -3.27 3.64
N GLY A 504 13.24 -4.41 4.34
CA GLY A 504 13.79 -4.57 5.70
C GLY A 504 15.30 -4.39 5.73
N HIS A 505 16.04 -5.08 4.85
CA HIS A 505 17.50 -4.93 4.73
C HIS A 505 17.92 -3.52 4.35
N LEU A 506 17.13 -2.83 3.51
CA LEU A 506 17.37 -1.43 3.17
C LEU A 506 17.22 -0.54 4.42
N ALA A 507 16.23 -0.82 5.28
CA ALA A 507 16.06 -0.08 6.54
C ALA A 507 17.27 -0.21 7.47
N ASP A 508 17.91 -1.37 7.51
CA ASP A 508 19.10 -1.61 8.33
C ASP A 508 20.29 -0.73 7.91
N VAL A 509 20.35 -0.31 6.64
CA VAL A 509 21.46 0.49 6.10
C VAL A 509 21.14 1.98 5.92
N VAL A 510 19.85 2.37 5.77
CA VAL A 510 19.46 3.78 5.58
C VAL A 510 18.60 4.36 6.72
N GLY A 511 18.16 3.53 7.69
CA GLY A 511 17.48 3.97 8.91
C GLY A 511 15.94 3.91 8.90
N GLY A 512 15.30 3.46 7.84
CA GLY A 512 13.86 3.13 7.78
C GLY A 512 12.88 4.26 8.14
N PHE A 513 11.76 3.89 8.77
CA PHE A 513 10.71 4.82 9.19
C PHE A 513 11.20 5.85 10.22
N ARG A 514 10.81 7.09 10.03
CA ARG A 514 10.96 8.18 10.99
C ARG A 514 9.61 8.86 11.20
N PRO A 515 9.21 9.16 12.45
CA PRO A 515 7.98 9.91 12.68
C PRO A 515 8.10 11.35 12.15
N PRO A 516 7.01 11.92 11.64
CA PRO A 516 6.99 13.34 11.27
C PRO A 516 7.26 14.24 12.49
N PRO A 517 7.84 15.43 12.31
CA PRO A 517 8.08 16.38 13.40
C PRO A 517 6.78 16.75 14.13
N GLY A 518 6.76 16.64 15.47
CA GLY A 518 5.59 16.98 16.29
C GLY A 518 4.54 15.88 16.43
N TYR A 519 4.76 14.69 15.89
CA TYR A 519 3.84 13.55 15.96
C TYR A 519 4.37 12.36 16.76
#